data_4d273f293bd9318ee0b3291107947d43
#
_entry.id   4d273f293bd9318ee0b3291107947d43
#
_cell.length_a   1.000
_cell.length_b   1.000
_cell.length_c   1.000
_cell.angle_alpha   90.00
_cell.angle_beta   90.00
_cell.angle_gamma   90.00
#
_symmetry.space_group_name_H-M   'P 1'
#
loop_
_entity.id
_entity.type
_entity.pdbx_description
1 polymer ?
#
loop_
_entity_poly.entity_id
_entity_poly.type
_entity_poly.pdbx_seq_one_letter_code
_entity_poly.pdbx_strand_id
1 'polypeptide(L)'
;MTRHLVPVSIYLSLLLSCNSPKEYKSFDEYPSYEGDDLELFYSPTKSVFTLWAPTAEEVRLNLYASGEGGEPIRQLPMKSSDKGTWRISVSEDLKGSFYTFQIRIGDKWLDETPGIWAKAVGVNGNRAAVIDWAATDPEGWEADKSPELKSFSDIIIYEMHHRDFSIAANSGVTHKGKFLALAENGTKGPGGVATGVDHLKELGVTHVHILPSYDYGSVDETRLQDNVYNWGYDPKNYNAPEGSYSTDPYNPEARIREFKEMVRGLHRNGIRVIMDVVYNHTFVGDGSNFSLTVPGYFYRHKPDGSYSDASGCGNETASERAMVRRYIVESVKYWAEEYHVDGFRFDLMGIHDVETMNEVKAELTKLDPSIFVYGEGLSLIHI
;
A
#
# COMPACT_ATOMS: atom_id res chain seq x y z
N MET A 1 0.00 -37.89 -73.05
CA MET A 1 0.22 -36.56 -72.41
C MET A 1 -0.02 -36.68 -70.91
N THR A 2 1.01 -36.94 -70.15
CA THR A 2 0.94 -37.16 -68.72
C THR A 2 1.39 -35.82 -68.03
N ARG A 3 0.45 -35.16 -67.32
CA ARG A 3 0.72 -33.97 -66.55
C ARG A 3 1.23 -34.36 -65.16
N HIS A 4 2.46 -34.01 -64.84
CA HIS A 4 3.02 -34.11 -63.49
C HIS A 4 2.56 -32.92 -62.64
N LEU A 5 1.82 -33.17 -61.57
CA LEU A 5 1.52 -32.22 -60.50
C LEU A 5 2.70 -32.20 -59.53
N VAL A 6 3.31 -31.01 -59.34
CA VAL A 6 4.32 -30.75 -58.33
C VAL A 6 3.62 -30.28 -57.06
N PRO A 7 3.84 -30.89 -55.89
CA PRO A 7 3.24 -30.38 -54.66
C PRO A 7 4.01 -29.14 -54.16
N VAL A 8 3.28 -28.04 -53.99
CA VAL A 8 3.78 -26.83 -53.31
C VAL A 8 3.68 -27.04 -51.80
N SER A 9 4.81 -27.27 -51.16
CA SER A 9 4.91 -27.27 -49.67
C SER A 9 4.92 -25.83 -49.16
N ILE A 10 3.87 -25.40 -48.50
CA ILE A 10 3.80 -24.14 -47.80
C ILE A 10 4.50 -24.33 -46.44
N TYR A 11 5.70 -23.80 -46.30
CA TYR A 11 6.35 -23.66 -44.99
C TYR A 11 5.72 -22.49 -44.23
N LEU A 12 4.89 -22.81 -43.25
CA LEU A 12 4.37 -21.86 -42.31
C LEU A 12 5.49 -21.61 -41.26
N SER A 13 6.29 -20.57 -41.47
CA SER A 13 7.27 -20.11 -40.48
C SER A 13 6.51 -19.46 -39.33
N LEU A 14 6.35 -20.18 -38.23
CA LEU A 14 6.01 -19.65 -36.94
C LEU A 14 7.16 -18.73 -36.50
N LEU A 15 6.99 -17.42 -36.68
CA LEU A 15 7.81 -16.43 -36.02
C LEU A 15 7.48 -16.46 -34.52
N LEU A 16 8.16 -17.30 -33.77
CA LEU A 16 8.30 -17.16 -32.33
C LEU A 16 9.07 -15.85 -32.12
N SER A 17 8.39 -14.80 -31.76
CA SER A 17 9.00 -13.60 -31.24
C SER A 17 9.61 -13.95 -29.88
N CYS A 18 10.85 -14.42 -29.88
CA CYS A 18 11.67 -14.45 -28.69
C CYS A 18 11.95 -12.98 -28.34
N ASN A 19 11.22 -12.41 -27.41
CA ASN A 19 11.67 -11.21 -26.74
C ASN A 19 12.92 -11.59 -25.95
N SER A 20 14.08 -11.26 -26.47
CA SER A 20 15.31 -11.37 -25.69
C SER A 20 15.16 -10.50 -24.45
N PRO A 21 15.61 -10.96 -23.27
CA PRO A 21 15.62 -10.15 -22.06
C PRO A 21 16.26 -8.81 -22.35
N LYS A 22 15.63 -7.72 -21.93
CA LYS A 22 16.25 -6.39 -22.02
C LYS A 22 17.32 -6.33 -20.96
N GLU A 23 18.60 -6.31 -21.38
CA GLU A 23 19.71 -6.05 -20.47
C GLU A 23 19.81 -4.55 -20.22
N TYR A 24 19.72 -4.15 -18.96
CA TYR A 24 19.97 -2.80 -18.50
C TYR A 24 21.31 -2.76 -17.77
N LYS A 25 22.11 -1.73 -18.03
CA LYS A 25 23.45 -1.58 -17.40
C LYS A 25 23.37 -0.98 -16.00
N SER A 26 22.30 -0.22 -15.73
CA SER A 26 22.03 0.38 -14.43
C SER A 26 20.52 0.52 -14.22
N PHE A 27 20.11 0.78 -12.99
CA PHE A 27 18.70 1.07 -12.66
C PHE A 27 18.18 2.35 -13.32
N ASP A 28 19.03 3.29 -13.68
CA ASP A 28 18.65 4.54 -14.35
C ASP A 28 18.19 4.32 -15.80
N GLU A 29 18.56 3.17 -16.39
CA GLU A 29 18.10 2.78 -17.72
C GLU A 29 16.71 2.13 -17.71
N TYR A 30 16.15 1.82 -16.53
CA TYR A 30 14.81 1.24 -16.44
C TYR A 30 13.79 2.26 -16.91
N PRO A 31 12.85 1.86 -17.78
CA PRO A 31 11.85 2.78 -18.30
C PRO A 31 10.90 3.22 -17.18
N SER A 32 10.69 4.53 -17.03
CA SER A 32 9.64 5.06 -16.17
C SER A 32 8.28 4.91 -16.84
N TYR A 33 7.29 4.54 -16.06
CA TYR A 33 5.90 4.47 -16.47
C TYR A 33 5.10 5.59 -15.80
N GLU A 34 4.32 6.34 -16.58
CA GLU A 34 3.59 7.53 -16.10
C GLU A 34 2.06 7.36 -16.14
N GLY A 35 1.55 6.18 -16.58
CA GLY A 35 0.12 5.91 -16.59
C GLY A 35 -0.45 5.74 -15.18
N ASP A 36 -1.73 6.03 -15.00
CA ASP A 36 -2.48 6.00 -13.73
C ASP A 36 -3.19 4.66 -13.46
N ASP A 37 -2.88 3.64 -14.27
CA ASP A 37 -3.57 2.36 -14.31
C ASP A 37 -2.73 1.19 -13.78
N LEU A 38 -1.76 1.48 -12.92
CA LEU A 38 -0.99 0.42 -12.28
C LEU A 38 -1.84 -0.36 -11.28
N GLU A 39 -1.65 -1.62 -11.34
CA GLU A 39 -2.16 -2.83 -10.74
C GLU A 39 -3.57 -3.17 -11.19
N LEU A 40 -4.63 -2.63 -10.63
CA LEU A 40 -5.98 -3.07 -10.93
C LEU A 40 -6.92 -1.91 -11.25
N PHE A 41 -7.49 -1.96 -12.44
CA PHE A 41 -8.73 -1.27 -12.74
C PHE A 41 -9.86 -2.30 -12.77
N TYR A 42 -10.87 -2.13 -11.92
CA TYR A 42 -12.02 -3.03 -11.81
C TYR A 42 -13.32 -2.35 -12.28
N SER A 43 -14.12 -3.12 -12.98
CA SER A 43 -15.55 -2.87 -13.21
C SER A 43 -16.31 -4.21 -13.20
N PRO A 44 -17.64 -4.23 -13.00
CA PRO A 44 -18.42 -5.48 -12.98
C PRO A 44 -18.35 -6.30 -14.29
N THR A 45 -17.91 -5.71 -15.38
CA THR A 45 -17.82 -6.38 -16.68
C THR A 45 -16.38 -6.67 -17.11
N LYS A 46 -15.39 -6.04 -16.45
CA LYS A 46 -14.00 -6.14 -16.89
C LYS A 46 -13.04 -5.72 -15.78
N SER A 47 -12.01 -6.52 -15.59
CA SER A 47 -10.84 -6.16 -14.80
C SER A 47 -9.60 -6.06 -15.69
N VAL A 48 -8.80 -5.02 -15.51
CA VAL A 48 -7.51 -4.82 -16.20
C VAL A 48 -6.42 -4.79 -15.17
N PHE A 49 -5.43 -5.66 -15.33
CA PHE A 49 -4.26 -5.72 -14.47
C PHE A 49 -3.04 -5.22 -15.23
N THR A 50 -2.31 -4.30 -14.65
CA THR A 50 -1.10 -3.68 -15.21
C THR A 50 0.01 -3.72 -14.18
N LEU A 51 1.08 -4.46 -14.45
CA LEU A 51 2.24 -4.57 -13.56
C LEU A 51 3.46 -3.93 -14.22
N TRP A 52 4.18 -3.09 -13.48
CA TRP A 52 5.48 -2.59 -13.92
C TRP A 52 6.59 -3.53 -13.44
N ALA A 53 7.15 -4.30 -14.36
CA ALA A 53 8.22 -5.27 -14.12
C ALA A 53 9.16 -5.31 -15.34
N PRO A 54 10.03 -4.29 -15.53
CA PRO A 54 10.80 -4.09 -16.76
C PRO A 54 11.83 -5.19 -17.03
N THR A 55 12.25 -5.92 -16.01
CA THR A 55 13.22 -7.03 -16.11
C THR A 55 12.57 -8.40 -16.25
N ALA A 56 11.26 -8.47 -16.17
CA ALA A 56 10.54 -9.74 -16.30
C ALA A 56 10.64 -10.31 -17.73
N GLU A 57 10.80 -11.60 -17.84
CA GLU A 57 10.70 -12.35 -19.10
C GLU A 57 9.30 -12.92 -19.32
N GLU A 58 8.66 -13.33 -18.24
CA GLU A 58 7.27 -13.72 -18.20
C GLU A 58 6.62 -13.21 -16.93
N VAL A 59 5.33 -12.89 -17.02
CA VAL A 59 4.49 -12.54 -15.88
C VAL A 59 3.17 -13.29 -15.98
N ARG A 60 2.70 -13.81 -14.88
CA ARG A 60 1.37 -14.39 -14.78
C ARG A 60 0.57 -13.80 -13.63
N LEU A 61 -0.73 -13.68 -13.86
CA LEU A 61 -1.74 -13.36 -12.87
C LEU A 61 -2.31 -14.66 -12.33
N ASN A 62 -2.27 -14.86 -11.02
CA ASN A 62 -2.92 -15.97 -10.33
C ASN A 62 -4.18 -15.44 -9.67
N LEU A 63 -5.34 -16.09 -9.89
CA LEU A 63 -6.61 -15.74 -9.26
C LEU A 63 -6.97 -16.78 -8.21
N TYR A 64 -7.55 -16.33 -7.09
CA TYR A 64 -7.92 -17.16 -5.95
C TYR A 64 -9.34 -16.87 -5.50
N ALA A 65 -9.99 -17.86 -4.90
CA ALA A 65 -11.29 -17.69 -4.27
C ALA A 65 -11.23 -17.17 -2.84
N SER A 66 -10.03 -17.17 -2.20
CA SER A 66 -9.83 -16.79 -0.80
C SER A 66 -8.59 -15.93 -0.63
N GLY A 67 -8.60 -15.06 0.39
CA GLY A 67 -7.47 -14.21 0.76
C GLY A 67 -6.27 -14.99 1.31
N GLU A 68 -6.46 -16.23 1.74
CA GLU A 68 -5.39 -17.12 2.19
C GLU A 68 -5.68 -18.58 1.83
N GLY A 69 -4.63 -19.41 1.84
CA GLY A 69 -4.74 -20.84 1.59
C GLY A 69 -5.26 -21.19 0.20
N GLY A 70 -5.35 -22.49 -0.10
CA GLY A 70 -5.84 -23.01 -1.38
C GLY A 70 -4.94 -22.70 -2.58
N GLU A 71 -5.18 -23.44 -3.66
CA GLU A 71 -4.51 -23.27 -4.93
C GLU A 71 -5.16 -22.18 -5.79
N PRO A 72 -4.43 -21.59 -6.76
CA PRO A 72 -5.03 -20.65 -7.68
C PRO A 72 -6.12 -21.33 -8.52
N ILE A 73 -7.29 -20.71 -8.58
CA ILE A 73 -8.40 -21.16 -9.43
C ILE A 73 -8.10 -20.95 -10.92
N ARG A 74 -7.25 -19.95 -11.23
CA ARG A 74 -6.77 -19.67 -12.60
C ARG A 74 -5.38 -19.08 -12.56
N GLN A 75 -4.57 -19.43 -13.55
CA GLN A 75 -3.28 -18.82 -13.83
C GLN A 75 -3.31 -18.30 -15.27
N LEU A 76 -3.08 -17.01 -15.45
CA LEU A 76 -3.26 -16.31 -16.71
C LEU A 76 -1.96 -15.61 -17.13
N PRO A 77 -1.38 -15.92 -18.31
CA PRO A 77 -0.19 -15.24 -18.77
C PRO A 77 -0.53 -13.79 -19.13
N MET A 78 0.29 -12.87 -18.64
CA MET A 78 0.20 -11.46 -19.01
C MET A 78 1.02 -11.17 -20.28
N LYS A 79 0.68 -10.11 -20.96
CA LYS A 79 1.39 -9.67 -22.17
C LYS A 79 2.29 -8.49 -21.86
N SER A 80 3.53 -8.54 -22.32
CA SER A 80 4.44 -7.40 -22.29
C SER A 80 3.83 -6.21 -23.07
N SER A 81 3.98 -5.03 -22.50
CA SER A 81 3.50 -3.76 -23.05
C SER A 81 4.62 -2.71 -23.00
N ASP A 82 4.29 -1.45 -23.24
CA ASP A 82 5.25 -0.35 -23.26
C ASP A 82 5.85 -0.02 -21.88
N LYS A 83 6.96 0.65 -21.87
CA LYS A 83 7.61 1.16 -20.65
C LYS A 83 7.83 0.11 -19.54
N GLY A 84 8.06 -1.15 -19.92
CA GLY A 84 8.33 -2.23 -18.96
C GLY A 84 7.09 -2.73 -18.23
N THR A 85 5.89 -2.41 -18.72
CA THR A 85 4.63 -2.91 -18.14
C THR A 85 4.23 -4.25 -18.74
N TRP A 86 3.41 -4.98 -17.97
CA TRP A 86 2.74 -6.21 -18.35
C TRP A 86 1.25 -6.05 -18.11
N ARG A 87 0.43 -6.53 -19.05
CA ARG A 87 -1.03 -6.29 -19.02
C ARG A 87 -1.84 -7.54 -19.31
N ILE A 88 -2.99 -7.62 -18.65
CA ILE A 88 -4.05 -8.57 -18.97
C ILE A 88 -5.41 -7.96 -18.70
N SER A 89 -6.40 -8.32 -19.52
CA SER A 89 -7.81 -7.99 -19.31
C SER A 89 -8.61 -9.26 -19.13
N VAL A 90 -9.45 -9.28 -18.10
CA VAL A 90 -10.39 -10.37 -17.80
C VAL A 90 -11.79 -9.81 -17.93
N SER A 91 -12.58 -10.34 -18.91
CA SER A 91 -13.92 -9.82 -19.25
C SER A 91 -15.01 -10.56 -18.48
N GLU A 92 -14.97 -10.46 -17.16
CA GLU A 92 -15.95 -11.01 -16.22
C GLU A 92 -15.90 -10.21 -14.91
N ASP A 93 -16.91 -10.38 -14.05
CA ASP A 93 -16.93 -9.81 -12.71
C ASP A 93 -16.02 -10.63 -11.80
N LEU A 94 -14.93 -10.02 -11.35
CA LEU A 94 -13.98 -10.62 -10.41
C LEU A 94 -14.19 -10.15 -8.97
N LYS A 95 -15.22 -9.36 -8.65
CA LYS A 95 -15.49 -8.90 -7.29
C LYS A 95 -15.48 -10.07 -6.28
N GLY A 96 -14.75 -9.88 -5.19
CA GLY A 96 -14.58 -10.90 -4.13
C GLY A 96 -13.53 -11.96 -4.44
N SER A 97 -12.89 -11.92 -5.61
CA SER A 97 -11.71 -12.75 -5.90
C SER A 97 -10.45 -12.08 -5.34
N PHE A 98 -9.43 -12.90 -5.13
CA PHE A 98 -8.10 -12.43 -4.75
C PHE A 98 -7.10 -12.74 -5.85
N TYR A 99 -5.97 -12.04 -5.85
CA TYR A 99 -4.96 -12.23 -6.88
C TYR A 99 -3.54 -12.03 -6.37
N THR A 100 -2.61 -12.63 -7.11
CA THR A 100 -1.17 -12.35 -7.03
C THR A 100 -0.59 -12.24 -8.41
N PHE A 101 0.54 -11.58 -8.51
CA PHE A 101 1.43 -11.67 -9.66
C PHE A 101 2.55 -12.64 -9.37
N GLN A 102 3.06 -13.27 -10.41
CA GLN A 102 4.28 -14.05 -10.34
C GLN A 102 5.15 -13.76 -11.55
N ILE A 103 6.40 -13.48 -11.29
CA ILE A 103 7.37 -12.96 -12.27
C ILE A 103 8.45 -14.01 -12.52
N ARG A 104 8.83 -14.22 -13.78
CA ARG A 104 9.97 -15.05 -14.16
C ARG A 104 11.14 -14.19 -14.61
N ILE A 105 12.31 -14.48 -14.08
CA ILE A 105 13.59 -13.89 -14.46
C ILE A 105 14.57 -15.03 -14.72
N GLY A 106 15.12 -15.10 -15.93
CA GLY A 106 15.89 -16.25 -16.37
C GLY A 106 15.03 -17.54 -16.29
N ASP A 107 15.59 -18.59 -15.72
CA ASP A 107 14.91 -19.88 -15.55
C ASP A 107 14.10 -19.96 -14.25
N LYS A 108 14.05 -18.88 -13.44
CA LYS A 108 13.43 -18.90 -12.11
C LYS A 108 12.13 -18.10 -12.07
N TRP A 109 11.04 -18.73 -11.64
CA TRP A 109 9.87 -18.07 -11.15
C TRP A 109 10.14 -17.59 -9.71
N LEU A 110 9.94 -16.29 -9.47
CA LEU A 110 9.98 -15.72 -8.11
C LEU A 110 8.74 -16.19 -7.32
N ASP A 111 8.74 -15.94 -6.02
CA ASP A 111 7.56 -16.17 -5.21
C ASP A 111 6.44 -15.19 -5.62
N GLU A 112 5.21 -15.50 -5.21
CA GLU A 112 4.04 -14.69 -5.53
C GLU A 112 4.02 -13.39 -4.72
N THR A 113 3.49 -12.33 -5.33
CA THR A 113 3.31 -11.02 -4.68
C THR A 113 1.93 -10.46 -4.99
N PRO A 114 1.25 -9.79 -4.04
CA PRO A 114 0.03 -9.04 -4.33
C PRO A 114 0.25 -7.85 -5.28
N GLY A 115 1.53 -7.52 -5.56
CA GLY A 115 1.95 -6.31 -6.23
C GLY A 115 2.30 -5.19 -5.24
N ILE A 116 3.00 -4.17 -5.74
CA ILE A 116 3.46 -3.07 -4.87
C ILE A 116 2.39 -2.00 -4.65
N TRP A 117 1.40 -1.92 -5.56
CA TRP A 117 0.33 -0.93 -5.52
C TRP A 117 -0.98 -1.48 -4.93
N ALA A 118 -0.97 -2.69 -4.36
CA ALA A 118 -2.15 -3.30 -3.80
C ALA A 118 -2.82 -2.39 -2.77
N LYS A 119 -4.08 -2.00 -3.06
CA LYS A 119 -4.88 -1.08 -2.23
C LYS A 119 -5.88 -1.81 -1.34
N ALA A 120 -6.18 -3.05 -1.67
CA ALA A 120 -7.03 -3.95 -0.89
C ALA A 120 -6.33 -5.31 -0.82
N VAL A 121 -6.22 -5.88 0.37
CA VAL A 121 -5.53 -7.15 0.59
C VAL A 121 -6.36 -8.08 1.47
N GLY A 122 -6.18 -9.37 1.29
CA GLY A 122 -6.72 -10.39 2.17
C GLY A 122 -6.00 -10.45 3.52
N VAL A 123 -6.48 -11.31 4.39
CA VAL A 123 -5.86 -11.55 5.70
C VAL A 123 -4.36 -11.84 5.56
N ASN A 124 -3.55 -11.25 6.45
CA ASN A 124 -2.09 -11.29 6.40
C ASN A 124 -1.44 -10.66 5.15
N GLY A 125 -2.18 -9.96 4.29
CA GLY A 125 -1.64 -9.17 3.19
C GLY A 125 -0.90 -9.92 2.08
N ASN A 126 -1.05 -11.26 1.97
CA ASN A 126 -0.31 -12.06 0.98
C ASN A 126 -0.96 -12.06 -0.41
N ARG A 127 -2.23 -11.69 -0.52
CA ARG A 127 -2.99 -11.59 -1.77
C ARG A 127 -3.71 -10.27 -1.82
N ALA A 128 -3.69 -9.63 -2.96
CA ALA A 128 -4.54 -8.48 -3.23
C ALA A 128 -5.97 -8.92 -3.52
N ALA A 129 -6.94 -8.04 -3.29
CA ALA A 129 -8.35 -8.31 -3.45
C ALA A 129 -8.96 -7.46 -4.57
N VAL A 130 -9.91 -8.04 -5.29
CA VAL A 130 -10.77 -7.30 -6.22
C VAL A 130 -12.02 -6.86 -5.48
N ILE A 131 -12.17 -5.57 -5.25
CA ILE A 131 -13.27 -4.97 -4.50
C ILE A 131 -14.03 -3.94 -5.32
N ASP A 132 -15.22 -3.62 -4.87
CA ASP A 132 -15.99 -2.48 -5.34
C ASP A 132 -15.75 -1.30 -4.39
N TRP A 133 -14.99 -0.32 -4.84
CA TRP A 133 -14.61 0.85 -4.03
C TRP A 133 -15.82 1.62 -3.50
N ALA A 134 -16.89 1.75 -4.29
CA ALA A 134 -18.11 2.43 -3.85
C ALA A 134 -18.78 1.73 -2.65
N ALA A 135 -18.53 0.43 -2.45
CA ALA A 135 -19.03 -0.30 -1.29
C ALA A 135 -18.20 -0.07 -0.02
N THR A 136 -17.05 0.61 -0.10
CA THR A 136 -16.17 0.90 1.04
C THR A 136 -16.45 2.24 1.71
N ASP A 137 -17.22 3.11 1.06
CA ASP A 137 -17.55 4.43 1.60
C ASP A 137 -18.59 4.31 2.71
N PRO A 138 -18.33 4.84 3.91
CA PRO A 138 -19.34 4.93 4.94
C PRO A 138 -20.42 5.95 4.57
N GLU A 139 -21.61 5.83 5.16
CA GLU A 139 -22.72 6.76 4.91
C GLU A 139 -22.33 8.23 5.10
N GLY A 140 -22.47 9.05 4.04
CA GLY A 140 -22.11 10.47 4.03
C GLY A 140 -20.61 10.74 3.93
N TRP A 141 -19.84 9.79 3.39
CA TRP A 141 -18.41 9.94 3.13
C TRP A 141 -18.12 11.09 2.15
N GLU A 142 -18.94 11.24 1.11
CA GLU A 142 -18.83 12.29 0.10
C GLU A 142 -18.99 13.72 0.66
N ALA A 143 -19.56 13.83 1.86
CA ALA A 143 -19.74 15.10 2.55
C ALA A 143 -18.68 15.35 3.64
N ASP A 144 -17.79 14.39 3.86
CA ASP A 144 -16.71 14.53 4.83
C ASP A 144 -15.73 15.63 4.42
N LYS A 145 -15.28 16.39 5.40
CA LYS A 145 -14.34 17.51 5.20
C LYS A 145 -13.39 17.60 6.37
N SER A 146 -12.14 17.85 6.06
CA SER A 146 -11.12 18.19 7.04
C SER A 146 -11.55 19.40 7.88
N PRO A 147 -11.38 19.38 9.21
CA PRO A 147 -11.57 20.55 10.05
C PRO A 147 -10.72 21.72 9.58
N GLU A 148 -11.26 22.94 9.68
CA GLU A 148 -10.53 24.17 9.26
C GLU A 148 -9.21 24.32 10.03
N LEU A 149 -8.13 24.57 9.32
CA LEU A 149 -6.83 24.93 9.88
C LEU A 149 -6.45 26.34 9.43
N LYS A 150 -6.41 27.29 10.37
CA LYS A 150 -6.13 28.71 10.06
C LYS A 150 -4.63 28.96 9.89
N SER A 151 -3.81 28.30 10.69
CA SER A 151 -2.36 28.42 10.64
C SER A 151 -1.71 27.13 11.12
N PHE A 152 -0.56 26.78 10.56
CA PHE A 152 0.25 25.67 11.06
C PHE A 152 0.75 25.89 12.51
N SER A 153 0.80 27.13 12.98
CA SER A 153 1.13 27.43 14.39
C SER A 153 0.02 27.04 15.37
N ASP A 154 -1.19 26.75 14.88
CA ASP A 154 -2.32 26.34 15.72
C ASP A 154 -2.37 24.82 15.93
N ILE A 155 -1.45 24.08 15.33
CA ILE A 155 -1.40 22.62 15.40
C ILE A 155 -0.97 22.17 16.80
N ILE A 156 -1.81 21.33 17.42
CA ILE A 156 -1.51 20.61 18.67
C ILE A 156 -1.66 19.13 18.36
N ILE A 157 -0.54 18.41 18.34
CA ILE A 157 -0.48 17.00 17.94
C ILE A 157 -0.53 16.10 19.17
N TYR A 158 -1.34 15.06 19.10
CA TYR A 158 -1.34 13.92 20.02
C TYR A 158 -0.93 12.67 19.26
N GLU A 159 0.25 12.14 19.54
CA GLU A 159 0.74 10.89 18.97
C GLU A 159 0.12 9.70 19.73
N MET A 160 -0.39 8.72 19.00
CA MET A 160 -1.05 7.57 19.62
C MET A 160 -0.92 6.30 18.78
N HIS A 161 -1.01 5.17 19.48
CA HIS A 161 -1.13 3.84 18.92
C HIS A 161 -2.59 3.37 18.97
N HIS A 162 -3.15 2.93 17.85
CA HIS A 162 -4.58 2.53 17.75
C HIS A 162 -5.03 1.58 18.86
N ARG A 163 -4.28 0.48 19.03
CA ARG A 163 -4.61 -0.53 20.02
C ARG A 163 -4.56 0.03 21.42
N ASP A 164 -3.44 0.63 21.79
CA ASP A 164 -3.19 1.03 23.16
C ASP A 164 -4.04 2.20 23.62
N PHE A 165 -4.46 3.05 22.69
CA PHE A 165 -5.34 4.17 23.02
C PHE A 165 -6.70 3.72 23.60
N SER A 166 -7.18 2.53 23.23
CA SER A 166 -8.54 2.08 23.61
C SER A 166 -8.63 0.68 24.21
N ILE A 167 -7.53 -0.12 24.21
CA ILE A 167 -7.56 -1.56 24.54
C ILE A 167 -7.90 -1.86 26.00
N ALA A 168 -7.68 -0.91 26.93
CA ALA A 168 -7.93 -1.13 28.35
C ALA A 168 -9.37 -1.59 28.60
N ALA A 169 -9.55 -2.63 29.43
CA ALA A 169 -10.85 -3.23 29.72
C ALA A 169 -11.88 -2.21 30.22
N ASN A 170 -11.43 -1.20 30.95
CA ASN A 170 -12.25 -0.15 31.54
C ASN A 170 -12.22 1.17 30.75
N SER A 171 -11.80 1.16 29.48
CA SER A 171 -11.80 2.36 28.62
C SER A 171 -13.19 2.89 28.29
N GLY A 172 -14.23 2.09 28.47
CA GLY A 172 -15.60 2.44 28.05
C GLY A 172 -15.85 2.36 26.55
N VAL A 173 -14.81 2.07 25.77
CA VAL A 173 -14.88 1.91 24.30
C VAL A 173 -15.46 0.54 23.96
N THR A 174 -16.29 0.45 22.94
CA THR A 174 -16.88 -0.80 22.47
C THR A 174 -15.87 -1.56 21.57
N HIS A 175 -15.35 -0.90 20.56
CA HIS A 175 -14.42 -1.48 19.57
C HIS A 175 -12.96 -1.30 20.01
N LYS A 176 -12.60 -1.88 21.16
CA LYS A 176 -11.28 -1.73 21.77
C LYS A 176 -10.14 -2.15 20.82
N GLY A 177 -9.17 -1.27 20.64
CA GLY A 177 -7.98 -1.52 19.81
C GLY A 177 -8.26 -1.54 18.31
N LYS A 178 -9.41 -1.04 17.85
CA LYS A 178 -9.85 -1.05 16.46
C LYS A 178 -9.99 0.36 15.89
N PHE A 179 -9.99 0.50 14.56
CA PHE A 179 -10.24 1.78 13.89
C PHE A 179 -11.51 2.45 14.41
N LEU A 180 -12.58 1.69 14.56
CA LEU A 180 -13.88 2.20 15.01
C LEU A 180 -13.87 2.81 16.42
N ALA A 181 -12.87 2.48 17.25
CA ALA A 181 -12.71 3.09 18.58
C ALA A 181 -12.63 4.63 18.52
N LEU A 182 -12.05 5.16 17.44
CA LEU A 182 -11.86 6.60 17.22
C LEU A 182 -13.08 7.27 16.55
N ALA A 183 -14.11 6.51 16.24
CA ALA A 183 -15.42 7.03 15.81
C ALA A 183 -16.46 7.05 16.94
N GLU A 184 -16.13 6.48 18.12
CA GLU A 184 -17.06 6.41 19.27
C GLU A 184 -17.01 7.70 20.11
N ASN A 185 -18.18 8.27 20.41
CA ASN A 185 -18.35 9.43 21.28
C ASN A 185 -19.04 9.01 22.60
N GLY A 186 -18.88 9.81 23.64
CA GLY A 186 -19.53 9.59 24.93
C GLY A 186 -18.89 8.49 25.78
N THR A 187 -17.70 8.01 25.41
CA THR A 187 -17.01 6.94 26.13
C THR A 187 -16.44 7.47 27.46
N LYS A 188 -16.54 6.63 28.49
CA LYS A 188 -16.14 7.01 29.85
C LYS A 188 -15.38 5.87 30.54
N GLY A 189 -14.30 6.24 31.20
CA GLY A 189 -13.54 5.37 32.06
C GLY A 189 -14.01 5.38 33.52
N PRO A 190 -13.22 4.79 34.43
CA PRO A 190 -13.49 4.80 35.85
C PRO A 190 -13.67 6.22 36.42
N GLY A 191 -14.61 6.40 37.30
CA GLY A 191 -14.93 7.72 37.86
C GLY A 191 -15.70 8.64 36.90
N GLY A 192 -16.09 8.17 35.70
CA GLY A 192 -16.88 8.93 34.75
C GLY A 192 -16.06 9.93 33.91
N VAL A 193 -14.73 9.82 33.94
CA VAL A 193 -13.84 10.67 33.12
C VAL A 193 -13.98 10.33 31.62
N ALA A 194 -13.89 11.33 30.77
CA ALA A 194 -13.92 11.13 29.32
C ALA A 194 -12.72 10.27 28.86
N THR A 195 -12.99 9.39 27.91
CA THR A 195 -11.99 8.55 27.23
C THR A 195 -12.18 8.68 25.70
N GLY A 196 -11.32 8.03 24.93
CA GLY A 196 -11.43 8.04 23.47
C GLY A 196 -11.39 9.45 22.88
N VAL A 197 -12.20 9.70 21.89
CA VAL A 197 -12.24 10.98 21.16
C VAL A 197 -12.64 12.15 22.07
N ASP A 198 -13.55 11.94 23.03
CA ASP A 198 -13.97 13.00 23.94
C ASP A 198 -12.82 13.48 24.84
N HIS A 199 -11.91 12.57 25.25
CA HIS A 199 -10.68 12.95 25.95
C HIS A 199 -9.76 13.83 25.09
N LEU A 200 -9.57 13.51 23.82
CA LEU A 200 -8.77 14.33 22.89
C LEU A 200 -9.38 15.75 22.75
N LYS A 201 -10.70 15.84 22.70
CA LYS A 201 -11.40 17.14 22.68
C LYS A 201 -11.18 17.95 23.95
N GLU A 202 -11.30 17.32 25.11
CA GLU A 202 -11.03 17.97 26.40
C GLU A 202 -9.59 18.49 26.52
N LEU A 203 -8.62 17.78 25.93
CA LEU A 203 -7.22 18.22 25.84
C LEU A 203 -7.00 19.40 24.87
N GLY A 204 -7.96 19.67 23.97
CA GLY A 204 -7.82 20.70 22.96
C GLY A 204 -6.88 20.30 21.80
N VAL A 205 -6.74 19.01 21.55
CA VAL A 205 -5.95 18.45 20.44
C VAL A 205 -6.60 18.82 19.10
N THR A 206 -5.79 19.26 18.16
CA THR A 206 -6.24 19.60 16.81
C THR A 206 -5.92 18.52 15.78
N HIS A 207 -4.89 17.73 16.05
CA HIS A 207 -4.42 16.64 15.18
C HIS A 207 -4.07 15.41 16.01
N VAL A 208 -4.49 14.25 15.55
CA VAL A 208 -3.92 12.98 16.02
C VAL A 208 -2.86 12.52 15.03
N HIS A 209 -1.68 12.19 15.52
CA HIS A 209 -0.65 11.47 14.78
C HIS A 209 -0.78 9.99 15.15
N ILE A 210 -1.26 9.20 14.21
CA ILE A 210 -1.50 7.78 14.41
C ILE A 210 -0.29 7.00 13.94
N LEU A 211 0.28 6.14 14.79
CA LEU A 211 1.36 5.23 14.42
C LEU A 211 0.99 4.41 13.18
N PRO A 212 1.96 3.81 12.46
CA PRO A 212 1.71 3.20 11.15
C PRO A 212 0.45 2.34 11.13
N SER A 213 -0.42 2.61 10.17
CA SER A 213 -1.78 2.07 10.08
C SER A 213 -2.07 1.37 8.75
N TYR A 214 -1.06 1.29 7.87
CA TYR A 214 -1.09 0.41 6.71
C TYR A 214 -0.65 -1.01 7.12
N ASP A 215 -0.91 -1.97 6.23
CA ASP A 215 -0.63 -3.39 6.42
C ASP A 215 0.86 -3.65 6.67
N TYR A 216 1.17 -4.29 7.80
CA TYR A 216 2.51 -4.61 8.26
C TYR A 216 2.70 -6.10 8.53
N GLY A 217 3.94 -6.57 8.72
CA GLY A 217 4.28 -7.98 8.57
C GLY A 217 4.24 -8.84 9.83
N SER A 218 4.44 -8.25 11.02
CA SER A 218 4.74 -9.04 12.23
C SER A 218 3.53 -9.50 13.04
N VAL A 219 2.30 -9.14 12.64
CA VAL A 219 1.07 -9.59 13.29
C VAL A 219 0.37 -10.62 12.43
N ASP A 220 0.11 -11.79 12.98
CA ASP A 220 -0.75 -12.77 12.34
C ASP A 220 -2.22 -12.39 12.57
N GLU A 221 -2.84 -11.84 11.54
CA GLU A 221 -4.23 -11.39 11.56
C GLU A 221 -5.23 -12.53 11.78
N THR A 222 -4.83 -13.78 11.56
CA THR A 222 -5.67 -14.96 11.84
C THR A 222 -5.69 -15.33 13.32
N ARG A 223 -4.82 -14.70 14.13
CA ARG A 223 -4.59 -15.02 15.55
C ARG A 223 -4.65 -13.79 16.44
N LEU A 224 -5.55 -12.86 16.18
CA LEU A 224 -5.69 -11.61 16.94
C LEU A 224 -5.94 -11.80 18.44
N GLN A 225 -6.45 -12.97 18.85
CA GLN A 225 -6.61 -13.35 20.27
C GLN A 225 -5.26 -13.47 21.01
N ASP A 226 -4.15 -13.65 20.28
CA ASP A 226 -2.81 -13.70 20.87
C ASP A 226 -2.35 -12.33 21.38
N ASN A 227 -3.08 -11.28 20.98
CA ASN A 227 -2.90 -9.90 21.44
C ASN A 227 -1.47 -9.39 21.27
N VAL A 228 -0.85 -9.73 20.15
CA VAL A 228 0.53 -9.31 19.82
C VAL A 228 0.58 -7.79 19.70
N TYR A 229 1.56 -7.18 20.34
CA TYR A 229 1.84 -5.76 20.25
C TYR A 229 2.83 -5.48 19.12
N ASN A 230 2.49 -4.54 18.25
CA ASN A 230 3.36 -4.07 17.18
C ASN A 230 3.16 -2.56 16.97
N TRP A 231 4.24 -1.82 16.86
CA TRP A 231 4.17 -0.39 16.56
C TRP A 231 3.81 -0.10 15.09
N GLY A 232 3.98 -1.09 14.19
CA GLY A 232 3.67 -0.96 12.76
C GLY A 232 4.85 -0.50 11.89
N TYR A 233 6.06 -0.40 12.42
CA TYR A 233 7.25 0.00 11.65
C TYR A 233 7.90 -1.16 10.90
N ASP A 234 7.10 -2.09 10.42
CA ASP A 234 7.49 -3.24 9.59
C ASP A 234 6.58 -3.36 8.36
N PRO A 235 6.61 -2.35 7.47
CA PRO A 235 5.66 -2.21 6.37
C PRO A 235 5.73 -3.33 5.35
N LYS A 236 4.53 -3.79 4.91
CA LYS A 236 4.35 -4.84 3.91
C LYS A 236 3.57 -4.35 2.69
N ASN A 237 2.35 -3.82 2.89
CA ASN A 237 1.51 -3.26 1.84
C ASN A 237 1.15 -1.82 2.18
N TYR A 238 1.89 -0.85 1.66
CA TYR A 238 1.79 0.56 2.02
C TYR A 238 0.47 1.23 1.67
N ASN A 239 -0.34 0.65 0.76
CA ASN A 239 -1.57 1.23 0.27
C ASN A 239 -2.84 0.52 0.78
N ALA A 240 -2.70 -0.42 1.70
CA ALA A 240 -3.82 -1.12 2.31
C ALA A 240 -3.85 -0.85 3.82
N PRO A 241 -5.02 -0.59 4.44
CA PRO A 241 -5.11 -0.48 5.89
C PRO A 241 -4.78 -1.78 6.61
N GLU A 242 -4.23 -1.66 7.83
CA GLU A 242 -3.86 -2.79 8.69
C GLU A 242 -5.08 -3.60 9.14
N GLY A 243 -5.04 -4.91 8.93
CA GLY A 243 -6.19 -5.77 9.24
C GLY A 243 -6.37 -6.07 10.72
N SER A 244 -5.31 -6.02 11.54
CA SER A 244 -5.44 -6.25 12.99
C SER A 244 -6.25 -5.15 13.68
N TYR A 245 -6.38 -3.97 13.07
CA TYR A 245 -7.22 -2.88 13.55
C TYR A 245 -8.65 -2.91 12.99
N SER A 246 -8.96 -3.81 12.05
CA SER A 246 -10.32 -4.05 11.58
C SER A 246 -11.08 -5.01 12.50
N THR A 247 -12.41 -4.90 12.52
CA THR A 247 -13.28 -5.85 13.20
C THR A 247 -13.36 -7.20 12.48
N ASP A 248 -13.07 -7.21 11.17
CA ASP A 248 -13.00 -8.41 10.33
C ASP A 248 -11.79 -8.35 9.38
N PRO A 249 -10.64 -8.94 9.77
CA PRO A 249 -9.43 -8.94 8.95
C PRO A 249 -9.56 -9.80 7.66
N TYR A 250 -10.53 -10.72 7.61
CA TYR A 250 -10.77 -11.54 6.43
C TYR A 250 -11.52 -10.79 5.32
N ASN A 251 -12.19 -9.69 5.66
CA ASN A 251 -12.95 -8.88 4.72
C ASN A 251 -12.15 -7.61 4.31
N PRO A 252 -11.57 -7.56 3.10
CA PRO A 252 -10.81 -6.40 2.63
C PRO A 252 -11.61 -5.09 2.64
N GLU A 253 -12.92 -5.14 2.34
CA GLU A 253 -13.78 -3.95 2.34
C GLU A 253 -14.04 -3.43 3.76
N ALA A 254 -14.03 -4.30 4.78
CA ALA A 254 -14.25 -3.90 6.17
C ALA A 254 -13.12 -2.99 6.67
N ARG A 255 -11.85 -3.40 6.51
CA ARG A 255 -10.69 -2.60 6.97
C ARG A 255 -10.64 -1.22 6.32
N ILE A 256 -11.00 -1.13 5.04
CA ILE A 256 -11.04 0.14 4.30
C ILE A 256 -12.17 1.03 4.84
N ARG A 257 -13.38 0.49 4.96
CA ARG A 257 -14.54 1.24 5.48
C ARG A 257 -14.32 1.73 6.91
N GLU A 258 -13.79 0.88 7.77
CA GLU A 258 -13.55 1.22 9.18
C GLU A 258 -12.47 2.29 9.34
N PHE A 259 -11.43 2.28 8.49
CA PHE A 259 -10.45 3.37 8.46
C PHE A 259 -11.11 4.70 8.04
N LYS A 260 -11.95 4.69 6.99
CA LYS A 260 -12.72 5.87 6.57
C LYS A 260 -13.67 6.36 7.67
N GLU A 261 -14.34 5.44 8.37
CA GLU A 261 -15.20 5.79 9.51
C GLU A 261 -14.43 6.43 10.66
N MET A 262 -13.23 5.95 10.94
CA MET A 262 -12.31 6.55 11.91
C MET A 262 -11.97 7.99 11.54
N VAL A 263 -11.51 8.23 10.31
CA VAL A 263 -11.15 9.59 9.85
C VAL A 263 -12.35 10.51 9.94
N ARG A 264 -13.50 10.10 9.42
CA ARG A 264 -14.75 10.88 9.49
C ARG A 264 -15.19 11.13 10.95
N GLY A 265 -15.01 10.14 11.82
CA GLY A 265 -15.32 10.28 13.25
C GLY A 265 -14.47 11.35 13.92
N LEU A 266 -13.17 11.39 13.62
CA LEU A 266 -12.25 12.43 14.10
C LEU A 266 -12.59 13.81 13.51
N HIS A 267 -12.84 13.91 12.19
CA HIS A 267 -13.25 15.15 11.53
C HIS A 267 -14.50 15.77 12.14
N ARG A 268 -15.54 14.97 12.39
CA ARG A 268 -16.77 15.43 13.08
C ARG A 268 -16.53 15.97 14.49
N ASN A 269 -15.44 15.58 15.11
CA ASN A 269 -15.02 16.05 16.42
C ASN A 269 -14.01 17.20 16.35
N GLY A 270 -13.72 17.75 15.15
CA GLY A 270 -12.81 18.87 14.93
C GLY A 270 -11.33 18.46 14.99
N ILE A 271 -11.01 17.17 14.83
CA ILE A 271 -9.66 16.63 14.92
C ILE A 271 -9.22 16.13 13.54
N ARG A 272 -8.06 16.57 13.08
CA ARG A 272 -7.42 16.12 11.85
C ARG A 272 -6.58 14.88 12.09
N VAL A 273 -6.30 14.13 11.01
CA VAL A 273 -5.55 12.88 11.06
C VAL A 273 -4.20 13.04 10.35
N ILE A 274 -3.12 12.76 11.08
CA ILE A 274 -1.77 12.60 10.54
C ILE A 274 -1.43 11.12 10.55
N MET A 275 -1.04 10.60 9.41
CA MET A 275 -0.59 9.21 9.26
C MET A 275 0.93 9.12 9.34
N ASP A 276 1.43 8.21 10.17
CA ASP A 276 2.85 7.86 10.19
C ASP A 276 3.18 6.97 9.00
N VAL A 277 4.16 7.37 8.20
CA VAL A 277 4.53 6.66 6.96
C VAL A 277 6.00 6.26 6.96
N VAL A 278 6.26 4.99 6.66
CA VAL A 278 7.58 4.34 6.79
C VAL A 278 8.08 3.90 5.40
N TYR A 279 8.27 4.86 4.49
CA TYR A 279 8.77 4.54 3.14
C TYR A 279 10.28 4.31 3.10
N ASN A 280 10.97 4.49 4.21
CA ASN A 280 12.43 4.37 4.29
C ASN A 280 12.95 2.94 4.24
N HIS A 281 12.15 1.94 4.60
CA HIS A 281 12.50 0.51 4.56
C HIS A 281 11.24 -0.35 4.39
N THR A 282 11.40 -1.65 4.16
CA THR A 282 10.34 -2.66 4.18
C THR A 282 10.59 -3.69 5.27
N PHE A 283 9.54 -4.40 5.69
CA PHE A 283 9.61 -5.46 6.70
C PHE A 283 10.75 -6.46 6.43
N VAL A 284 10.88 -6.89 5.17
CA VAL A 284 11.97 -7.75 4.70
C VAL A 284 12.54 -7.18 3.42
N GLY A 285 13.85 -7.35 3.16
CA GLY A 285 14.46 -6.98 1.88
C GLY A 285 14.12 -8.00 0.81
N ASP A 286 14.74 -9.17 0.91
CA ASP A 286 14.43 -10.32 0.04
C ASP A 286 13.03 -10.86 0.38
N GLY A 287 12.24 -11.16 -0.64
CA GLY A 287 10.86 -11.61 -0.46
C GLY A 287 9.84 -10.50 -0.19
N SER A 288 10.26 -9.22 -0.11
CA SER A 288 9.33 -8.10 -0.13
C SER A 288 8.58 -7.99 -1.46
N ASN A 289 7.41 -7.37 -1.46
CA ASN A 289 6.67 -7.11 -2.70
C ASN A 289 7.51 -6.32 -3.71
N PHE A 290 8.39 -5.44 -3.26
CA PHE A 290 9.35 -4.71 -4.08
C PHE A 290 10.35 -5.64 -4.77
N SER A 291 11.01 -6.52 -4.01
CA SER A 291 11.99 -7.47 -4.56
C SER A 291 11.35 -8.54 -5.45
N LEU A 292 10.14 -8.97 -5.13
CA LEU A 292 9.40 -9.95 -5.92
C LEU A 292 8.86 -9.37 -7.24
N THR A 293 8.69 -8.04 -7.32
CA THR A 293 8.21 -7.38 -8.53
C THR A 293 9.36 -6.93 -9.42
N VAL A 294 10.36 -6.21 -8.86
CA VAL A 294 11.53 -5.70 -9.61
C VAL A 294 12.78 -5.85 -8.75
N PRO A 295 13.44 -7.00 -8.78
CA PRO A 295 14.59 -7.30 -7.93
C PRO A 295 15.64 -6.22 -7.92
N GLY A 296 16.01 -5.76 -6.74
CA GLY A 296 17.06 -4.78 -6.49
C GLY A 296 16.73 -3.32 -6.78
N TYR A 297 15.68 -3.04 -7.58
CA TYR A 297 15.38 -1.67 -8.02
C TYR A 297 14.95 -0.73 -6.89
N PHE A 298 14.17 -1.20 -5.96
CA PHE A 298 13.59 -0.36 -4.91
C PHE A 298 14.53 -0.07 -3.73
N TYR A 299 15.69 -0.73 -3.69
CA TYR A 299 16.62 -0.65 -2.56
C TYR A 299 17.98 -0.11 -2.96
N ARG A 300 18.62 0.60 -2.03
CA ARG A 300 20.04 0.93 -2.13
C ARG A 300 20.88 -0.29 -1.76
N HIS A 301 21.98 -0.47 -2.48
CA HIS A 301 22.92 -1.56 -2.25
C HIS A 301 24.33 -1.04 -2.04
N LYS A 302 25.10 -1.74 -1.22
CA LYS A 302 26.54 -1.55 -1.07
C LYS A 302 27.28 -2.11 -2.29
N PRO A 303 28.56 -1.76 -2.50
CA PRO A 303 29.34 -2.28 -3.62
C PRO A 303 29.47 -3.80 -3.68
N ASP A 304 29.31 -4.50 -2.55
CA ASP A 304 29.30 -5.96 -2.46
C ASP A 304 27.95 -6.62 -2.80
N GLY A 305 26.94 -5.82 -3.13
CA GLY A 305 25.61 -6.25 -3.48
C GLY A 305 24.65 -6.46 -2.28
N SER A 306 25.14 -6.33 -1.05
CA SER A 306 24.28 -6.37 0.14
C SER A 306 23.44 -5.10 0.25
N TYR A 307 22.31 -5.15 0.99
CA TYR A 307 21.49 -3.98 1.25
C TYR A 307 22.27 -2.89 2.00
N SER A 308 22.11 -1.64 1.61
CA SER A 308 22.41 -0.51 2.47
C SER A 308 21.39 -0.49 3.61
N ASP A 309 21.79 0.00 4.79
CA ASP A 309 20.98 -0.10 6.00
C ASP A 309 21.14 1.13 6.89
N ALA A 310 20.93 2.31 6.34
CA ALA A 310 20.89 3.54 7.13
C ALA A 310 19.62 3.64 8.01
N SER A 311 18.61 2.81 7.72
CA SER A 311 17.41 2.68 8.56
C SER A 311 17.68 1.93 9.87
N GLY A 312 18.70 1.05 9.90
CA GLY A 312 18.92 0.11 11.00
C GLY A 312 17.91 -1.05 11.03
N CYS A 313 17.11 -1.21 9.96
CA CYS A 313 16.06 -2.23 9.84
C CYS A 313 16.41 -3.33 8.83
N GLY A 314 17.66 -3.39 8.37
CA GLY A 314 18.18 -4.42 7.46
C GLY A 314 18.10 -4.08 5.99
N ASN A 315 17.43 -2.99 5.60
CA ASN A 315 17.35 -2.48 4.23
C ASN A 315 16.98 -0.99 4.21
N GLU A 316 17.20 -0.33 3.08
CA GLU A 316 16.72 1.03 2.87
C GLU A 316 16.25 1.22 1.42
N THR A 317 15.21 2.02 1.23
CA THR A 317 14.65 2.30 -0.10
C THR A 317 15.45 3.37 -0.84
N ALA A 318 15.48 3.26 -2.16
CA ALA A 318 16.21 4.15 -3.07
C ALA A 318 15.25 5.23 -3.62
N SER A 319 14.82 6.18 -2.77
CA SER A 319 13.83 7.20 -3.11
C SER A 319 14.24 8.10 -4.29
N GLU A 320 15.53 8.23 -4.57
CA GLU A 320 16.08 8.95 -5.72
C GLU A 320 15.74 8.32 -7.08
N ARG A 321 15.34 7.05 -7.13
CA ARG A 321 14.95 6.38 -8.38
C ARG A 321 13.55 6.75 -8.80
N ALA A 322 13.36 7.02 -10.09
CA ALA A 322 12.12 7.57 -10.64
C ALA A 322 10.85 6.82 -10.22
N MET A 323 10.82 5.48 -10.30
CA MET A 323 9.63 4.71 -9.94
C MET A 323 9.48 4.52 -8.43
N VAL A 324 10.52 4.67 -7.62
CA VAL A 324 10.43 4.70 -6.15
C VAL A 324 9.88 6.03 -5.69
N ARG A 325 10.40 7.15 -6.21
CA ARG A 325 9.86 8.49 -5.97
C ARG A 325 8.39 8.55 -6.32
N ARG A 326 8.04 8.13 -7.54
CA ARG A 326 6.66 8.05 -7.97
C ARG A 326 5.79 7.25 -7.00
N TYR A 327 6.27 6.08 -6.57
CA TYR A 327 5.55 5.24 -5.63
C TYR A 327 5.21 5.98 -4.34
N ILE A 328 6.20 6.66 -3.74
CA ILE A 328 6.02 7.42 -2.50
C ILE A 328 5.01 8.56 -2.70
N VAL A 329 5.18 9.33 -3.78
CA VAL A 329 4.29 10.47 -4.09
C VAL A 329 2.84 10.02 -4.33
N GLU A 330 2.62 9.02 -5.18
CA GLU A 330 1.28 8.52 -5.47
C GLU A 330 0.64 7.83 -4.25
N SER A 331 1.43 7.18 -3.39
CA SER A 331 0.92 6.56 -2.17
C SER A 331 0.39 7.60 -1.19
N VAL A 332 1.11 8.67 -0.90
CA VAL A 332 0.59 9.73 0.00
C VAL A 332 -0.58 10.48 -0.60
N LYS A 333 -0.59 10.71 -1.92
CA LYS A 333 -1.76 11.28 -2.61
C LYS A 333 -2.99 10.40 -2.43
N TYR A 334 -2.83 9.10 -2.65
CA TYR A 334 -3.90 8.13 -2.46
C TYR A 334 -4.49 8.15 -1.04
N TRP A 335 -3.64 8.19 0.00
CA TRP A 335 -4.13 8.30 1.37
C TRP A 335 -4.85 9.63 1.64
N ALA A 336 -4.38 10.73 1.04
CA ALA A 336 -5.05 12.03 1.17
C ALA A 336 -6.39 12.09 0.42
N GLU A 337 -6.46 11.54 -0.81
CA GLU A 337 -7.65 11.59 -1.66
C GLU A 337 -8.72 10.57 -1.26
N GLU A 338 -8.30 9.32 -1.01
CA GLU A 338 -9.23 8.21 -0.77
C GLU A 338 -9.69 8.13 0.69
N TYR A 339 -8.80 8.49 1.63
CA TYR A 339 -9.07 8.39 3.07
C TYR A 339 -9.18 9.74 3.78
N HIS A 340 -9.04 10.84 3.06
CA HIS A 340 -9.08 12.20 3.60
C HIS A 340 -8.06 12.43 4.73
N VAL A 341 -6.88 11.82 4.64
CA VAL A 341 -5.80 12.02 5.61
C VAL A 341 -5.26 13.45 5.49
N ASP A 342 -5.15 14.16 6.60
CA ASP A 342 -4.82 15.60 6.66
C ASP A 342 -3.32 15.90 6.80
N GLY A 343 -2.52 14.88 6.98
CA GLY A 343 -1.08 15.07 7.13
C GLY A 343 -0.30 13.77 7.18
N PHE A 344 1.02 13.91 7.04
CA PHE A 344 1.94 12.78 7.04
C PHE A 344 3.17 13.08 7.89
N ARG A 345 3.54 12.16 8.77
CA ARG A 345 4.83 12.13 9.43
C ARG A 345 5.70 11.09 8.76
N PHE A 346 6.81 11.49 8.21
CA PHE A 346 7.77 10.58 7.59
C PHE A 346 8.77 10.05 8.63
N ASP A 347 8.69 8.76 8.86
CA ASP A 347 9.67 8.02 9.66
C ASP A 347 11.04 8.10 9.01
N LEU A 348 12.10 8.35 9.80
CA LEU A 348 13.48 8.49 9.35
C LEU A 348 13.60 9.31 8.05
N MET A 349 12.97 10.48 8.01
CA MET A 349 12.83 11.30 6.79
C MET A 349 14.17 11.59 6.11
N GLY A 350 15.27 11.66 6.88
CA GLY A 350 16.62 11.91 6.34
C GLY A 350 17.19 10.81 5.44
N ILE A 351 16.55 9.65 5.35
CA ILE A 351 16.90 8.59 4.40
C ILE A 351 16.42 8.91 2.99
N HIS A 352 15.31 9.64 2.87
CA HIS A 352 14.77 10.06 1.57
C HIS A 352 15.58 11.21 0.99
N ASP A 353 15.70 11.23 -0.34
CA ASP A 353 16.32 12.35 -1.05
C ASP A 353 15.41 13.60 -1.02
N VAL A 354 16.05 14.77 -1.10
CA VAL A 354 15.37 16.06 -0.98
C VAL A 354 14.36 16.29 -2.10
N GLU A 355 14.65 15.81 -3.31
CA GLU A 355 13.75 15.97 -4.46
C GLU A 355 12.44 15.22 -4.26
N THR A 356 12.51 13.98 -3.75
CA THR A 356 11.31 13.20 -3.41
C THR A 356 10.46 13.90 -2.36
N MET A 357 11.07 14.43 -1.29
CA MET A 357 10.33 15.14 -0.26
C MET A 357 9.72 16.44 -0.75
N ASN A 358 10.42 17.17 -1.64
CA ASN A 358 9.88 18.38 -2.27
C ASN A 358 8.70 18.05 -3.20
N GLU A 359 8.77 16.97 -3.96
CA GLU A 359 7.68 16.53 -4.84
C GLU A 359 6.45 16.10 -4.03
N VAL A 360 6.64 15.30 -2.95
CA VAL A 360 5.58 14.96 -2.00
C VAL A 360 4.87 16.22 -1.51
N LYS A 361 5.63 17.21 -1.01
CA LYS A 361 5.04 18.45 -0.51
C LYS A 361 4.30 19.24 -1.60
N ALA A 362 4.88 19.32 -2.80
CA ALA A 362 4.29 20.02 -3.93
C ALA A 362 2.96 19.38 -4.38
N GLU A 363 2.92 18.06 -4.52
CA GLU A 363 1.73 17.34 -4.95
C GLU A 363 0.61 17.39 -3.90
N LEU A 364 0.93 17.16 -2.64
CA LEU A 364 -0.06 17.29 -1.55
C LEU A 364 -0.61 18.73 -1.43
N THR A 365 0.24 19.76 -1.65
CA THR A 365 -0.19 21.16 -1.64
C THR A 365 -1.17 21.49 -2.78
N LYS A 366 -1.08 20.79 -3.93
CA LYS A 366 -2.05 20.94 -5.04
C LYS A 366 -3.42 20.36 -4.67
N LEU A 367 -3.45 19.31 -3.87
CA LEU A 367 -4.70 18.70 -3.38
C LEU A 367 -5.34 19.61 -2.33
N ASP A 368 -4.61 19.90 -1.26
CA ASP A 368 -5.02 20.83 -0.20
C ASP A 368 -3.77 21.45 0.45
N PRO A 369 -3.60 22.78 0.38
CA PRO A 369 -2.46 23.47 0.99
C PRO A 369 -2.40 23.35 2.52
N SER A 370 -3.48 22.92 3.16
CA SER A 370 -3.55 22.70 4.61
C SER A 370 -3.05 21.31 5.04
N ILE A 371 -2.72 20.40 4.10
CA ILE A 371 -2.12 19.12 4.43
C ILE A 371 -0.74 19.35 5.07
N PHE A 372 -0.59 18.85 6.30
CA PHE A 372 0.62 19.04 7.09
C PHE A 372 1.61 17.91 6.88
N VAL A 373 2.85 18.25 6.51
CA VAL A 373 3.93 17.26 6.32
C VAL A 373 5.10 17.63 7.20
N TYR A 374 5.55 16.67 7.99
CA TYR A 374 6.77 16.75 8.78
C TYR A 374 7.49 15.40 8.84
N GLY A 375 8.67 15.37 9.38
CA GLY A 375 9.45 14.15 9.44
C GLY A 375 10.25 14.01 10.71
N GLU A 376 10.62 12.78 10.99
CA GLU A 376 11.59 12.48 12.04
C GLU A 376 12.99 12.84 11.56
N GLY A 377 13.67 13.66 12.36
CA GLY A 377 15.02 14.15 12.04
C GLY A 377 16.14 13.16 12.39
N LEU A 378 15.82 11.93 12.77
CA LEU A 378 16.81 10.91 13.08
C LEU A 378 17.41 10.31 11.82
N SER A 379 18.71 10.12 11.85
CA SER A 379 19.46 9.36 10.86
C SER A 379 20.62 8.69 11.58
N LEU A 380 20.75 7.38 11.44
CA LEU A 380 21.87 6.63 12.03
C LEU A 380 23.24 7.08 11.52
N ILE A 381 23.30 7.73 10.36
CA ILE A 381 24.51 8.33 9.80
C ILE A 381 25.04 9.49 10.66
N HIS A 382 24.18 10.14 11.42
CA HIS A 382 24.50 11.31 12.23
C HIS A 382 24.71 10.98 13.72
N ILE A 383 24.56 9.73 14.10
CA ILE A 383 24.85 9.21 15.44
C ILE A 383 26.20 8.53 15.45
#